data_49a5d66e9bf1208a63d24682d26de0e1
#
_entry.id   49a5d66e9bf1208a63d24682d26de0e1
#
_cell.length_a   1.000
_cell.length_b   1.000
_cell.length_c   1.000
_cell.angle_alpha   90.00
_cell.angle_beta   90.00
_cell.angle_gamma   90.00
#
_symmetry.space_group_name_H-M   'P 1'
#
loop_
_entity.id
_entity.type
_entity.pdbx_description
1 polymer ?
#
loop_
_entity_poly.entity_id
_entity_poly.type
_entity_poly.pdbx_seq_one_letter_code
_entity_poly.pdbx_strand_id
1 'polypeptide(L)' 'RDVLGSRGLGDVYKRQIAAGEQGITGIMMESFIEGGNQKAAPLDQLVYGKSITDKCISWEETEALLRELAEAVATRRWH' A
#
# COMPACT_ATOMS: atom_id res chain seq x y z
N ARG A 1 3.06 -10.25 -6.94
CA ARG A 1 2.16 -9.09 -6.95
C ARG A 1 2.95 -7.84 -7.31
N ASP A 2 2.47 -7.05 -8.22
CA ASP A 2 3.12 -5.81 -8.59
C ASP A 2 2.52 -4.62 -7.83
N VAL A 3 3.21 -3.47 -7.88
CA VAL A 3 2.80 -2.27 -7.14
C VAL A 3 1.47 -1.73 -7.64
N LEU A 4 1.25 -1.76 -8.96
CA LEU A 4 0.00 -1.28 -9.55
C LEU A 4 -1.18 -2.15 -9.11
N GLY A 5 -0.99 -3.47 -9.11
CA GLY A 5 -2.02 -4.38 -8.62
C GLY A 5 -2.35 -4.13 -7.16
N SER A 6 -1.33 -3.89 -6.33
CA SER A 6 -1.53 -3.57 -4.92
C SER A 6 -2.33 -2.28 -4.75
N ARG A 7 -2.04 -1.26 -5.56
CA ARG A 7 -2.77 0.00 -5.49
C ARG A 7 -4.21 -0.16 -5.97
N GLY A 8 -4.44 -0.95 -7.02
CA GLY A 8 -5.78 -1.23 -7.50
C GLY A 8 -6.63 -1.91 -6.44
N LEU A 9 -6.06 -2.88 -5.72
CA LEU A 9 -6.74 -3.53 -4.60
C LEU A 9 -7.04 -2.54 -3.47
N GLY A 10 -6.12 -1.62 -3.19
CA GLY A 10 -6.34 -0.58 -2.20
C GLY A 10 -7.53 0.28 -2.54
N ASP A 11 -7.70 0.65 -3.82
CA ASP A 11 -8.84 1.43 -4.27
C ASP A 11 -10.15 0.67 -4.09
N VAL A 12 -10.17 -0.63 -4.36
CA VAL A 12 -11.37 -1.46 -4.16
C VAL A 12 -11.75 -1.48 -2.68
N TYR A 13 -10.82 -1.77 -1.80
CA TYR A 13 -11.09 -1.82 -0.37
C TYR A 13 -11.52 -0.46 0.16
N LYS A 14 -10.90 0.60 -0.31
CA LYS A 14 -11.28 1.97 0.08
C LYS A 14 -12.75 2.25 -0.24
N ARG A 15 -13.21 1.88 -1.43
CA ARG A 15 -14.61 2.07 -1.82
C ARG A 15 -15.56 1.24 -0.97
N GLN A 16 -15.18 0.00 -0.68
CA GLN A 16 -16.02 -0.88 0.15
C GLN A 16 -16.16 -0.33 1.56
N ILE A 17 -15.08 0.15 2.14
CA ILE A 17 -15.10 0.74 3.47
C ILE A 17 -15.97 2.00 3.47
N ALA A 18 -15.80 2.88 2.50
CA ALA A 18 -16.58 4.11 2.39
C ALA A 18 -18.07 3.83 2.21
N ALA A 19 -18.41 2.72 1.56
CA ALA A 19 -19.81 2.32 1.37
C ALA A 19 -20.44 1.68 2.61
N GLY A 20 -19.69 1.57 3.72
CA GLY A 20 -20.24 1.04 4.98
C GLY A 20 -19.93 -0.42 5.24
N GLU A 21 -19.03 -1.04 4.48
CA GLU A 21 -18.67 -2.45 4.68
C GLU A 21 -17.98 -2.63 6.03
N GLN A 22 -18.58 -3.42 6.89
CA GLN A 22 -18.08 -3.67 8.23
C GLN A 22 -17.21 -4.93 8.34
N GLY A 23 -17.17 -5.76 7.28
CA GLY A 23 -16.39 -6.98 7.28
C GLY A 23 -14.89 -6.74 7.11
N ILE A 24 -14.49 -5.55 6.65
CA ILE A 24 -13.08 -5.21 6.48
C ILE A 24 -12.59 -4.54 7.77
N THR A 25 -11.79 -5.28 8.54
CA THR A 25 -11.28 -4.80 9.82
C THR A 25 -9.81 -4.41 9.78
N GLY A 26 -9.11 -4.73 8.69
CA GLY A 26 -7.70 -4.36 8.54
C GLY A 26 -7.22 -4.58 7.12
N ILE A 27 -6.12 -3.93 6.80
CA ILE A 27 -5.47 -4.02 5.49
C ILE A 27 -3.96 -4.11 5.72
N MET A 28 -3.29 -4.92 4.89
CA MET A 28 -1.83 -5.01 4.93
C MET A 28 -1.26 -4.38 3.66
N MET A 29 -0.28 -3.50 3.85
CA MET A 29 0.47 -2.90 2.75
C MET A 29 1.95 -3.18 2.97
N GLU A 30 2.61 -3.68 1.93
CA GLU A 30 4.05 -3.88 1.97
C GLU A 30 4.70 -2.62 1.38
N SER A 31 5.39 -1.86 2.22
CA SER A 31 5.96 -0.58 1.82
C SER A 31 7.43 -0.48 2.21
N PHE A 32 8.16 0.34 1.47
CA PHE A 32 9.54 0.64 1.76
C PHE A 32 9.82 2.07 1.26
N ILE A 33 11.05 2.53 1.40
CA ILE A 33 11.40 3.91 0.98
C ILE A 33 11.20 4.05 -0.54
N GLU A 34 11.79 3.11 -1.30
CA GLU A 34 11.65 3.08 -2.75
C GLU A 34 10.63 2.02 -3.15
N GLY A 35 9.85 2.28 -4.19
CA GLY A 35 8.91 1.31 -4.72
C GLY A 35 9.58 0.20 -5.51
N GLY A 36 8.87 -0.92 -5.65
CA GLY A 36 9.36 -2.06 -6.42
C GLY A 36 10.28 -2.97 -5.62
N ASN A 37 11.17 -3.67 -6.34
CA ASN A 37 12.18 -4.50 -5.73
C ASN A 37 13.42 -4.57 -6.61
N GLN A 38 14.48 -5.20 -6.10
CA GLN A 38 15.72 -5.42 -6.83
C GLN A 38 16.28 -6.79 -6.51
N LYS A 39 17.15 -7.30 -7.37
CA LYS A 39 17.80 -8.58 -7.12
C LYS A 39 18.89 -8.41 -6.06
N ALA A 40 19.06 -9.45 -5.24
CA ALA A 40 20.16 -9.49 -4.30
C ALA A 40 21.50 -9.37 -5.06
N ALA A 41 22.39 -8.54 -4.57
CA ALA A 41 23.66 -8.25 -5.23
C ALA A 41 24.67 -7.79 -4.17
N PRO A 42 25.96 -7.63 -4.52
CA PRO A 42 26.91 -7.02 -3.61
C PRO A 42 26.43 -5.65 -3.13
N LEU A 43 26.77 -5.32 -1.89
CA LEU A 43 26.24 -4.14 -1.22
C LEU A 43 26.42 -2.84 -2.02
N ASP A 44 27.54 -2.70 -2.71
CA ASP A 44 27.84 -1.51 -3.51
C ASP A 44 26.98 -1.38 -4.76
N GLN A 45 26.25 -2.43 -5.13
CA GLN A 45 25.37 -2.44 -6.31
C GLN A 45 23.89 -2.32 -5.93
N LEU A 46 23.57 -2.30 -4.63
CA LEU A 46 22.19 -2.21 -4.17
C LEU A 46 21.72 -0.77 -4.09
N VAL A 47 20.46 -0.56 -4.45
CA VAL A 47 19.82 0.75 -4.27
C VAL A 47 19.32 0.83 -2.83
N TYR A 48 19.74 1.86 -2.12
CA TYR A 48 19.33 2.07 -0.74
C TYR A 48 17.81 2.25 -0.65
N GLY A 49 17.20 1.57 0.31
CA GLY A 49 15.78 1.71 0.56
C GLY A 49 14.85 0.99 -0.42
N LYS A 50 15.41 0.11 -1.26
CA LYS A 50 14.60 -0.70 -2.18
C LYS A 50 14.67 -2.17 -1.74
N SER A 51 13.52 -2.84 -1.72
CA SER A 51 13.40 -4.23 -1.28
C SER A 51 14.23 -5.19 -2.15
N ILE A 52 14.83 -6.19 -1.53
CA ILE A 52 15.50 -7.29 -2.25
C ILE A 52 14.64 -8.55 -2.26
N THR A 53 13.45 -8.49 -1.73
CA THR A 53 12.51 -9.61 -1.71
C THR A 53 11.27 -9.22 -2.52
N ASP A 54 10.13 -9.04 -1.88
CA ASP A 54 8.89 -8.73 -2.56
C ASP A 54 8.83 -7.26 -3.00
N LYS A 55 8.07 -6.99 -4.05
CA LYS A 55 7.82 -5.62 -4.49
C LYS A 55 7.02 -4.89 -3.43
N CYS A 56 7.43 -3.68 -3.12
CA CYS A 56 6.77 -2.83 -2.14
C CYS A 56 6.31 -1.54 -2.80
N ILE A 57 5.31 -0.90 -2.20
CA ILE A 57 4.95 0.46 -2.61
C ILE A 57 5.90 1.45 -1.94
N SER A 58 6.09 2.59 -2.56
CA SER A 58 6.99 3.62 -2.03
C SER A 58 6.39 4.28 -0.78
N TRP A 59 7.22 5.04 -0.06
CA TRP A 59 6.72 5.80 1.09
C TRP A 59 5.64 6.79 0.69
N GLU A 60 5.81 7.48 -0.44
CA GLU A 60 4.84 8.45 -0.91
C GLU A 60 3.50 7.82 -1.22
N GLU A 61 3.51 6.65 -1.87
CA GLU A 61 2.28 5.90 -2.15
C GLU A 61 1.64 5.41 -0.87
N THR A 62 2.44 4.96 0.10
CA THR A 62 1.94 4.51 1.40
C THR A 62 1.22 5.64 2.11
N GLU A 63 1.81 6.83 2.13
CA GLU A 63 1.20 7.98 2.77
C GLU A 63 -0.12 8.35 2.11
N ALA A 64 -0.15 8.38 0.78
CA ALA A 64 -1.36 8.69 0.04
C ALA A 64 -2.48 7.68 0.33
N LEU A 65 -2.15 6.39 0.34
CA LEU A 65 -3.13 5.34 0.63
C LEU A 65 -3.65 5.43 2.06
N LEU A 66 -2.79 5.73 3.03
CA LEU A 66 -3.22 5.89 4.41
C LEU A 66 -4.21 7.04 4.56
N ARG A 67 -3.98 8.15 3.86
CA ARG A 67 -4.92 9.28 3.88
C ARG A 67 -6.25 8.91 3.26
N GLU A 68 -6.23 8.21 2.13
CA GLU A 68 -7.46 7.75 1.46
C GLU A 68 -8.24 6.79 2.33
N LEU A 69 -7.55 5.86 3.00
CA LEU A 69 -8.20 4.92 3.91
C LEU A 69 -8.80 5.62 5.12
N ALA A 70 -8.12 6.63 5.65
CA ALA A 70 -8.64 7.41 6.76
C ALA A 70 -9.93 8.11 6.38
N GLU A 71 -10.00 8.69 5.17
CA GLU A 71 -11.22 9.30 4.66
C GLU A 71 -12.33 8.29 4.48
N ALA A 72 -12.00 7.10 3.99
CA ALA A 72 -12.97 6.03 3.79
C ALA A 72 -13.57 5.57 5.13
N VAL A 73 -12.75 5.44 6.16
CA VAL A 73 -13.20 5.07 7.49
C VAL A 73 -14.10 6.16 8.08
N ALA A 74 -13.74 7.42 7.91
CA ALA A 74 -14.56 8.53 8.36
C ALA A 74 -15.93 8.51 7.67
N THR A 75 -15.95 8.25 6.36
CA THR A 75 -17.20 8.13 5.60
C THR A 75 -18.05 6.97 6.13
N ARG A 76 -17.42 5.82 6.42
CA ARG A 76 -18.11 4.64 6.94
C ARG A 76 -18.83 4.93 8.25
N ARG A 77 -18.26 5.76 9.10
CA ARG A 77 -18.85 6.09 10.40
C ARG A 77 -20.19 6.80 10.29
N TRP A 78 -20.46 7.42 9.15
CA TRP A 78 -21.69 8.18 8.94
C TRP A 78 -22.77 7.40 8.16
N HIS A 79 -22.51 6.13 7.87
CA HIS A 79 -23.50 5.26 7.19
C HIS A 79 -24.44 4.59 8.18
#